data_69c4863f9404dbe2ebbee1879362b619
#
_entry.id   69c4863f9404dbe2ebbee1879362b619
#
_cell.length_a   1.000
_cell.length_b   1.000
_cell.length_c   1.000
_cell.angle_alpha   90.00
_cell.angle_beta   90.00
_cell.angle_gamma   90.00
#
_symmetry.space_group_name_H-M   'P 1'
#
loop_
_entity.id
_entity.type
_entity.pdbx_description
1 polymer ?
#
loop_
_entity_poly.entity_id
_entity_poly.type
_entity_poly.pdbx_seq_one_letter_code
_entity_poly.pdbx_strand_id
1 'polypeptide(L)'
;PMTIKMRCDYFEVFTQLYEEAWFKQISAWCARHNLQLTGHTMEGLRNLRDQGDYFRTWRHAQIPGTDNEDFRYTFPRVIGSWKPKQLSSVSHVYGKERAAAESLGGPGWAITLDQARYGVNMLSVYGVNFFIFHLFHYSIGTPATMDDWPNSWFFENPYWKYFRKLADHTRLVSFMGRQGEHVADV
;
A
#
# COMPACT_ATOMS: atom_id res chain seq x y z
N PRO A 1 15.39 32.80 3.81
CA PRO A 1 16.52 31.93 4.11
C PRO A 1 16.40 31.30 5.50
N MET A 2 16.35 32.08 6.58
CA MET A 2 16.21 31.57 7.96
C MET A 2 14.96 30.70 8.13
N THR A 3 13.80 31.15 7.65
CA THR A 3 12.51 30.42 7.74
C THR A 3 12.55 29.08 7.03
N ILE A 4 13.20 28.99 5.88
CA ILE A 4 13.33 27.71 5.14
C ILE A 4 14.20 26.74 5.94
N LYS A 5 15.37 27.18 6.42
CA LYS A 5 16.23 26.37 7.26
C LYS A 5 15.51 25.85 8.50
N MET A 6 14.81 26.72 9.23
CA MET A 6 14.05 26.31 10.43
C MET A 6 12.98 25.27 10.12
N ARG A 7 12.31 25.37 8.97
CA ARG A 7 11.33 24.36 8.53
C ARG A 7 12.01 23.02 8.21
N CYS A 8 13.15 23.06 7.52
CA CYS A 8 13.92 21.84 7.25
C CYS A 8 14.37 21.18 8.56
N ASP A 9 14.96 21.95 9.48
CA ASP A 9 15.42 21.44 10.77
C ASP A 9 14.26 20.87 11.59
N TYR A 10 13.09 21.52 11.58
CA TYR A 10 11.89 21.03 12.25
C TYR A 10 11.44 19.66 11.70
N PHE A 11 11.29 19.52 10.39
CA PHE A 11 10.85 18.27 9.80
C PHE A 11 11.92 17.17 9.89
N GLU A 12 13.18 17.52 9.92
CA GLU A 12 14.28 16.58 10.20
C GLU A 12 14.13 15.98 11.61
N VAL A 13 13.98 16.83 12.62
CA VAL A 13 13.78 16.37 14.01
C VAL A 13 12.47 15.61 14.16
N PHE A 14 11.38 16.11 13.54
CA PHE A 14 10.09 15.41 13.56
C PHE A 14 10.20 14.01 13.00
N THR A 15 10.83 13.86 11.82
CA THR A 15 11.04 12.54 11.19
C THR A 15 11.87 11.63 12.07
N GLN A 16 12.97 12.13 12.65
CA GLN A 16 13.81 11.36 13.55
C GLN A 16 13.03 10.85 14.78
N LEU A 17 12.28 11.73 15.43
CA LEU A 17 11.46 11.35 16.58
C LEU A 17 10.40 10.29 16.21
N TYR A 18 9.78 10.42 15.06
CA TYR A 18 8.79 9.46 14.60
C TYR A 18 9.43 8.10 14.26
N GLU A 19 10.59 8.07 13.61
CA GLU A 19 11.37 6.85 13.41
C GLU A 19 11.65 6.14 14.74
N GLU A 20 12.15 6.89 15.74
CA GLU A 20 12.60 6.35 17.03
C GLU A 20 11.42 5.91 17.90
N ALA A 21 10.39 6.73 17.98
CA ALA A 21 9.27 6.48 18.88
C ALA A 21 8.29 5.41 18.36
N TRP A 22 8.23 5.20 17.04
CA TRP A 22 7.25 4.31 16.41
C TRP A 22 7.92 3.18 15.63
N PHE A 23 8.48 3.48 14.46
CA PHE A 23 8.92 2.46 13.51
C PHE A 23 10.00 1.54 14.05
N LYS A 24 11.05 2.08 14.65
CA LYS A 24 12.16 1.27 15.21
C LYS A 24 11.69 0.36 16.33
N GLN A 25 10.86 0.87 17.23
CA GLN A 25 10.38 0.10 18.37
C GLN A 25 9.48 -1.06 17.95
N ILE A 26 8.47 -0.78 17.11
CA ILE A 26 7.54 -1.81 16.65
C ILE A 26 8.25 -2.83 15.76
N SER A 27 9.09 -2.38 14.83
CA SER A 27 9.87 -3.28 13.98
C SER A 27 10.77 -4.21 14.80
N ALA A 28 11.47 -3.67 15.78
CA ALA A 28 12.32 -4.49 16.66
C ALA A 28 11.50 -5.47 17.50
N TRP A 29 10.32 -5.06 17.96
CA TRP A 29 9.42 -5.96 18.68
C TRP A 29 8.91 -7.09 17.77
N CYS A 30 8.45 -6.76 16.57
CA CYS A 30 8.01 -7.74 15.56
C CYS A 30 9.13 -8.76 15.27
N ALA A 31 10.34 -8.28 15.01
CA ALA A 31 11.48 -9.15 14.72
C ALA A 31 11.78 -10.14 15.87
N ARG A 32 11.71 -9.69 17.13
CA ARG A 32 11.91 -10.58 18.29
C ARG A 32 10.81 -11.64 18.45
N HIS A 33 9.64 -11.42 17.84
CA HIS A 33 8.49 -12.33 17.93
C HIS A 33 8.24 -13.10 16.62
N ASN A 34 9.20 -13.12 15.70
CA ASN A 34 9.06 -13.74 14.36
C ASN A 34 7.88 -13.19 13.57
N LEU A 35 7.59 -11.89 13.73
CA LEU A 35 6.58 -11.15 13.00
C LEU A 35 7.24 -10.16 12.04
N GLN A 36 6.50 -9.75 11.03
CA GLN A 36 6.93 -8.71 10.09
C GLN A 36 6.00 -7.51 10.20
N LEU A 37 6.59 -6.35 10.44
CA LEU A 37 5.85 -5.08 10.42
C LEU A 37 5.48 -4.75 8.97
N THR A 38 4.20 -4.53 8.73
CA THR A 38 3.65 -3.94 7.50
C THR A 38 2.49 -3.03 7.84
N GLY A 39 1.98 -2.32 6.87
CA GLY A 39 0.86 -1.39 6.98
C GLY A 39 1.05 -0.25 5.99
N HIS A 40 0.41 0.85 6.26
CA HIS A 40 0.60 2.08 5.50
C HIS A 40 0.47 3.30 6.41
N THR A 41 0.96 4.43 5.92
CA THR A 41 0.70 5.75 6.48
C THR A 41 -0.19 6.52 5.51
N MET A 42 -0.79 7.61 5.97
CA MET A 42 -1.63 8.45 5.11
C MET A 42 -0.77 9.18 4.07
N GLU A 43 -0.49 8.51 2.98
CA GLU A 43 0.32 9.05 1.88
C GLU A 43 -0.45 10.16 1.15
N GLY A 44 0.19 11.28 0.96
CA GLY A 44 -0.38 12.41 0.26
C GLY A 44 0.58 13.59 0.23
N LEU A 45 0.14 14.71 -0.34
CA LEU A 45 0.91 15.96 -0.33
C LEU A 45 1.24 16.46 1.08
N ARG A 46 0.59 15.91 2.10
CA ARG A 46 0.82 16.23 3.52
C ARG A 46 1.76 15.27 4.22
N ASN A 47 2.23 14.23 3.55
CA ASN A 47 2.97 13.14 4.15
C ASN A 47 4.14 13.61 5.03
N LEU A 48 5.04 14.41 4.49
CA LEU A 48 6.17 14.96 5.24
C LEU A 48 5.71 15.76 6.49
N ARG A 49 4.62 16.50 6.35
CA ARG A 49 4.09 17.34 7.43
C ARG A 49 3.49 16.52 8.57
N ASP A 50 2.77 15.46 8.23
CA ASP A 50 1.94 14.74 9.19
C ASP A 50 2.63 13.46 9.70
N GLN A 51 3.57 12.91 8.94
CA GLN A 51 4.15 11.57 9.18
C GLN A 51 5.67 11.47 8.91
N GLY A 52 6.30 12.59 8.63
CA GLY A 52 7.74 12.63 8.33
C GLY A 52 8.10 12.07 6.95
N ASP A 53 9.39 11.83 6.76
CA ASP A 53 9.92 11.31 5.51
C ASP A 53 9.59 9.82 5.37
N TYR A 54 8.83 9.49 4.33
CA TYR A 54 8.40 8.12 4.02
C TYR A 54 9.58 7.16 3.83
N PHE A 55 10.64 7.56 3.14
CA PHE A 55 11.82 6.73 2.93
C PHE A 55 12.52 6.38 4.24
N ARG A 56 12.63 7.35 5.13
CA ARG A 56 13.27 7.16 6.42
C ARG A 56 12.44 6.30 7.36
N THR A 57 11.15 6.52 7.43
CA THR A 57 10.27 5.79 8.33
C THR A 57 10.07 4.35 7.88
N TRP A 58 9.73 4.13 6.61
CA TRP A 58 9.41 2.81 6.08
C TRP A 58 10.62 1.89 5.85
N ARG A 59 11.84 2.42 5.84
CA ARG A 59 13.05 1.57 5.82
C ARG A 59 13.12 0.58 7.00
N HIS A 60 12.48 0.90 8.11
CA HIS A 60 12.45 0.06 9.30
C HIS A 60 11.45 -1.08 9.21
N ALA A 61 10.40 -0.95 8.42
CA ALA A 61 9.44 -2.03 8.22
C ALA A 61 10.09 -3.22 7.48
N GLN A 62 9.73 -4.43 7.86
CA GLN A 62 10.14 -5.62 7.13
C GLN A 62 9.46 -5.66 5.76
N ILE A 63 8.20 -5.23 5.69
CA ILE A 63 7.42 -5.11 4.46
C ILE A 63 6.88 -3.68 4.38
N PRO A 64 7.56 -2.77 3.68
CA PRO A 64 7.02 -1.44 3.44
C PRO A 64 5.64 -1.51 2.78
N GLY A 65 4.77 -0.57 3.13
CA GLY A 65 3.41 -0.58 2.63
C GLY A 65 2.88 0.81 2.25
N THR A 66 1.88 0.81 1.40
CA THR A 66 1.12 1.98 0.97
C THR A 66 -0.36 1.68 0.91
N ASP A 67 -1.15 2.71 1.07
CA ASP A 67 -2.56 2.70 0.75
C ASP A 67 -2.77 3.16 -0.69
N ASN A 68 -3.52 2.41 -1.46
CA ASN A 68 -3.88 2.76 -2.83
C ASN A 68 -5.40 2.67 -3.03
N GLU A 69 -6.15 3.38 -2.20
CA GLU A 69 -7.60 3.48 -2.24
C GLU A 69 -8.13 4.25 -3.46
N ASP A 70 -7.27 4.97 -4.20
CA ASP A 70 -7.68 5.86 -5.30
C ASP A 70 -8.35 5.12 -6.49
N PHE A 71 -8.58 3.82 -6.34
CA PHE A 71 -9.30 3.01 -7.30
C PHE A 71 -10.77 3.47 -7.48
N ARG A 72 -11.33 4.07 -6.44
CA ARG A 72 -12.70 4.56 -6.38
C ARG A 72 -13.05 5.60 -7.45
N TYR A 73 -12.10 6.46 -7.83
CA TYR A 73 -12.37 7.60 -8.70
C TYR A 73 -11.67 7.55 -10.05
N THR A 74 -10.90 6.53 -10.32
CA THR A 74 -9.88 6.60 -11.37
C THR A 74 -9.97 5.53 -12.44
N PHE A 75 -10.97 4.66 -12.38
CA PHE A 75 -11.12 3.70 -13.48
C PHE A 75 -11.82 4.39 -14.68
N PRO A 76 -11.27 4.46 -15.88
CA PRO A 76 -9.96 3.92 -16.31
C PRO A 76 -8.77 4.90 -16.16
N ARG A 77 -8.90 5.95 -15.34
CA ARG A 77 -7.82 6.92 -15.15
C ARG A 77 -6.65 6.29 -14.41
N VAL A 78 -5.46 6.74 -14.77
CA VAL A 78 -4.23 6.32 -14.12
C VAL A 78 -4.31 6.69 -12.64
N ILE A 79 -4.33 5.70 -11.80
CA ILE A 79 -4.12 5.83 -10.36
C ILE A 79 -2.88 6.71 -10.17
N GLY A 80 -2.93 7.62 -9.22
CA GLY A 80 -1.76 8.44 -8.88
C GLY A 80 -0.53 7.55 -8.69
N SER A 81 0.29 7.46 -9.71
CA SER A 81 1.41 6.52 -9.84
C SER A 81 2.51 6.72 -8.80
N TRP A 82 2.47 7.83 -8.07
CA TRP A 82 3.51 8.20 -7.13
C TRP A 82 3.48 7.37 -5.82
N LYS A 83 2.32 7.03 -5.28
CA LYS A 83 2.22 6.22 -4.06
C LYS A 83 2.85 4.82 -4.23
N PRO A 84 2.40 3.98 -5.16
CA PRO A 84 2.99 2.67 -5.37
C PRO A 84 4.44 2.76 -5.87
N LYS A 85 4.80 3.81 -6.61
CA LYS A 85 6.18 4.03 -7.03
C LYS A 85 7.08 4.44 -5.87
N GLN A 86 6.59 5.30 -4.97
CA GLN A 86 7.31 5.65 -3.73
C GLN A 86 7.57 4.40 -2.89
N LEU A 87 6.56 3.55 -2.70
CA LEU A 87 6.66 2.27 -2.02
C LEU A 87 7.73 1.36 -2.64
N SER A 88 7.65 1.12 -3.94
CA SER A 88 8.62 0.24 -4.61
C SER A 88 10.03 0.80 -4.55
N SER A 89 10.17 2.12 -4.63
CA SER A 89 11.47 2.79 -4.49
C SER A 89 12.09 2.57 -3.10
N VAL A 90 11.31 2.72 -2.03
CA VAL A 90 11.77 2.38 -0.66
C VAL A 90 12.18 0.91 -0.60
N SER A 91 11.36 0.02 -1.14
CA SER A 91 11.64 -1.41 -1.11
C SER A 91 12.95 -1.75 -1.83
N HIS A 92 13.18 -1.19 -3.00
CA HIS A 92 14.40 -1.42 -3.77
C HIS A 92 15.64 -0.81 -3.10
N VAL A 93 15.56 0.45 -2.65
CA VAL A 93 16.71 1.15 -2.03
C VAL A 93 17.16 0.44 -0.75
N TYR A 94 16.24 -0.14 0.01
CA TYR A 94 16.56 -0.81 1.27
C TYR A 94 16.54 -2.34 1.18
N GLY A 95 16.56 -2.91 -0.03
CA GLY A 95 16.65 -4.36 -0.25
C GLY A 95 15.50 -5.15 0.35
N LYS A 96 14.29 -4.60 0.32
CA LYS A 96 13.10 -5.30 0.83
C LYS A 96 12.53 -6.19 -0.25
N GLU A 97 12.25 -7.44 0.10
CA GLU A 97 11.69 -8.44 -0.80
C GLU A 97 10.25 -8.12 -1.22
N ARG A 98 9.49 -7.45 -0.34
CA ARG A 98 8.07 -7.20 -0.52
C ARG A 98 7.74 -5.72 -0.45
N ALA A 99 6.81 -5.34 -1.32
CA ALA A 99 6.19 -4.02 -1.40
C ALA A 99 4.67 -4.21 -1.29
N ALA A 100 4.09 -3.89 -0.13
CA ALA A 100 2.69 -4.14 0.17
C ALA A 100 1.80 -2.98 -0.22
N ALA A 101 0.65 -3.24 -0.85
CA ALA A 101 -0.36 -2.23 -1.04
C ALA A 101 -1.72 -2.69 -0.53
N GLU A 102 -2.36 -1.87 0.29
CA GLU A 102 -3.79 -1.93 0.46
C GLU A 102 -4.42 -1.56 -0.89
N SER A 103 -5.28 -2.41 -1.41
CA SER A 103 -5.64 -2.34 -2.81
C SER A 103 -7.09 -2.70 -3.07
N LEU A 104 -7.63 -2.15 -4.16
CA LEU A 104 -8.99 -2.43 -4.64
C LEU A 104 -10.09 -2.02 -3.65
N GLY A 105 -9.84 -1.02 -2.79
CA GLY A 105 -10.83 -0.42 -1.93
C GLY A 105 -11.64 0.66 -2.64
N GLY A 106 -12.93 0.75 -2.33
CA GLY A 106 -13.80 1.83 -2.76
C GLY A 106 -14.19 1.94 -4.24
N PRO A 107 -14.00 0.94 -5.11
CA PRO A 107 -14.41 1.05 -6.52
C PRO A 107 -15.92 0.98 -6.72
N GLY A 108 -16.66 0.58 -5.70
CA GLY A 108 -18.11 0.40 -5.75
C GLY A 108 -18.54 -1.01 -6.13
N TRP A 109 -19.81 -1.31 -5.91
CA TRP A 109 -20.39 -2.63 -6.15
C TRP A 109 -20.44 -3.03 -7.63
N ALA A 110 -20.29 -2.07 -8.55
CA ALA A 110 -20.31 -2.34 -9.99
C ALA A 110 -18.97 -2.80 -10.57
N ILE A 111 -17.90 -2.88 -9.75
CA ILE A 111 -16.60 -3.35 -10.22
C ILE A 111 -16.68 -4.78 -10.75
N THR A 112 -16.04 -5.02 -11.89
CA THR A 112 -15.91 -6.35 -12.47
C THR A 112 -14.57 -7.00 -12.08
N LEU A 113 -14.48 -8.33 -12.21
CA LEU A 113 -13.21 -9.03 -11.97
C LEU A 113 -12.11 -8.62 -12.97
N ASP A 114 -12.48 -8.25 -14.20
CA ASP A 114 -11.51 -7.74 -15.19
C ASP A 114 -10.95 -6.37 -14.78
N GLN A 115 -11.79 -5.51 -14.22
CA GLN A 115 -11.35 -4.24 -13.66
C GLN A 115 -10.44 -4.44 -12.45
N ALA A 116 -10.78 -5.35 -11.57
CA ALA A 116 -9.93 -5.72 -10.43
C ALA A 116 -8.57 -6.28 -10.89
N ARG A 117 -8.57 -7.16 -11.88
CA ARG A 117 -7.34 -7.69 -12.51
C ARG A 117 -6.49 -6.57 -13.11
N TYR A 118 -7.12 -5.61 -13.80
CA TYR A 118 -6.43 -4.44 -14.31
C TYR A 118 -5.74 -3.66 -13.17
N GLY A 119 -6.42 -3.44 -12.05
CA GLY A 119 -5.86 -2.77 -10.87
C GLY A 119 -4.63 -3.50 -10.32
N VAL A 120 -4.72 -4.82 -10.17
CA VAL A 120 -3.58 -5.66 -9.76
C VAL A 120 -2.40 -5.51 -10.73
N ASN A 121 -2.64 -5.57 -12.03
CA ASN A 121 -1.59 -5.44 -13.05
C ASN A 121 -0.94 -4.05 -13.01
N MET A 122 -1.73 -3.00 -12.87
CA MET A 122 -1.22 -1.63 -12.77
C MET A 122 -0.33 -1.45 -11.54
N LEU A 123 -0.76 -1.91 -10.38
CA LEU A 123 0.04 -1.85 -9.17
C LEU A 123 1.34 -2.64 -9.31
N SER A 124 1.28 -3.80 -9.97
CA SER A 124 2.47 -4.63 -10.22
C SER A 124 3.48 -3.95 -11.13
N VAL A 125 3.04 -3.23 -12.16
CA VAL A 125 3.92 -2.42 -13.04
C VAL A 125 4.67 -1.35 -12.24
N TYR A 126 4.04 -0.82 -11.18
CA TYR A 126 4.70 0.12 -10.27
C TYR A 126 5.54 -0.55 -9.18
N GLY A 127 5.64 -1.88 -9.19
CA GLY A 127 6.51 -2.64 -8.29
C GLY A 127 5.84 -3.18 -7.04
N VAL A 128 4.51 -3.08 -6.91
CA VAL A 128 3.77 -3.76 -5.85
C VAL A 128 3.79 -5.26 -6.11
N ASN A 129 4.15 -6.04 -5.10
CA ASN A 129 4.22 -7.50 -5.18
C ASN A 129 3.60 -8.20 -3.97
N PHE A 130 2.89 -7.45 -3.11
CA PHE A 130 2.13 -7.98 -2.00
C PHE A 130 0.82 -7.20 -1.88
N PHE A 131 -0.30 -7.88 -2.13
CA PHE A 131 -1.63 -7.25 -2.22
C PHE A 131 -2.46 -7.59 -1.00
N ILE A 132 -2.99 -6.55 -0.36
CA ILE A 132 -3.95 -6.66 0.74
C ILE A 132 -5.26 -6.08 0.21
N PHE A 133 -6.21 -6.94 -0.14
CA PHE A 133 -7.47 -6.47 -0.72
C PHE A 133 -8.36 -5.83 0.34
N HIS A 134 -8.76 -4.62 0.09
CA HIS A 134 -9.75 -3.89 0.84
C HIS A 134 -11.12 -4.09 0.17
N LEU A 135 -12.12 -4.75 0.79
CA LEU A 135 -11.93 -5.58 1.99
C LEU A 135 -12.93 -6.76 1.96
N PHE A 136 -12.85 -7.61 2.93
CA PHE A 136 -13.76 -8.73 3.12
C PHE A 136 -14.68 -8.39 4.30
N HIS A 137 -15.85 -7.80 4.02
CA HIS A 137 -16.79 -7.44 5.05
C HIS A 137 -17.33 -8.70 5.74
N TYR A 138 -17.47 -8.62 7.07
CA TYR A 138 -18.16 -9.65 7.82
C TYR A 138 -19.68 -9.63 7.56
N SER A 139 -20.22 -8.44 7.35
CA SER A 139 -21.64 -8.22 7.08
C SER A 139 -21.86 -6.88 6.38
N ILE A 140 -22.76 -6.86 5.43
CA ILE A 140 -23.29 -5.65 4.77
C ILE A 140 -24.75 -5.39 5.18
N GLY A 141 -25.15 -5.86 6.36
CA GLY A 141 -26.54 -5.84 6.83
C GLY A 141 -27.09 -4.46 7.20
N THR A 142 -26.27 -3.42 7.15
CA THR A 142 -26.70 -2.03 7.38
C THR A 142 -26.29 -1.13 6.23
N PRO A 143 -27.00 -0.02 5.95
CA PRO A 143 -26.58 0.95 4.95
C PRO A 143 -25.15 1.46 5.16
N ALA A 144 -24.76 1.68 6.42
CA ALA A 144 -23.41 2.14 6.75
C ALA A 144 -22.35 1.12 6.32
N THR A 145 -22.53 -0.17 6.63
CA THR A 145 -21.58 -1.22 6.24
C THR A 145 -21.61 -1.51 4.73
N MET A 146 -22.73 -1.26 4.07
CA MET A 146 -22.85 -1.42 2.63
C MET A 146 -22.17 -0.30 1.85
N ASP A 147 -22.11 0.92 2.42
CA ASP A 147 -21.55 2.12 1.83
C ASP A 147 -20.11 2.41 2.28
N ASP A 148 -19.62 1.71 3.30
CA ASP A 148 -18.27 1.90 3.82
C ASP A 148 -17.24 1.27 2.89
N TRP A 149 -16.65 2.09 2.03
CA TRP A 149 -15.63 1.70 1.05
C TRP A 149 -16.00 0.46 0.20
N PRO A 150 -17.19 0.47 -0.45
CA PRO A 150 -17.62 -0.65 -1.26
C PRO A 150 -16.61 -0.92 -2.40
N ASN A 151 -16.48 -2.12 -2.82
CA ASN A 151 -17.29 -3.30 -2.57
C ASN A 151 -16.70 -4.22 -1.48
N SER A 152 -17.48 -5.22 -1.04
CA SER A 152 -16.93 -6.41 -0.39
C SER A 152 -16.36 -7.36 -1.47
N TRP A 153 -15.25 -8.00 -1.18
CA TRP A 153 -14.69 -9.11 -2.00
C TRP A 153 -15.11 -10.49 -1.47
N PHE A 154 -15.96 -10.52 -0.45
CA PHE A 154 -16.39 -11.74 0.22
C PHE A 154 -17.71 -12.27 -0.32
N PHE A 155 -18.36 -13.17 0.42
CA PHE A 155 -19.54 -13.93 -0.04
C PHE A 155 -20.75 -13.07 -0.42
N GLU A 156 -20.83 -11.84 0.06
CA GLU A 156 -21.89 -10.90 -0.34
C GLU A 156 -21.73 -10.41 -1.80
N ASN A 157 -20.55 -10.52 -2.35
CA ASN A 157 -20.29 -10.11 -3.72
C ASN A 157 -20.73 -11.22 -4.69
N PRO A 158 -21.54 -10.90 -5.72
CA PRO A 158 -21.97 -11.89 -6.72
C PRO A 158 -20.81 -12.60 -7.43
N TYR A 159 -19.64 -11.97 -7.49
CA TYR A 159 -18.44 -12.57 -8.10
C TYR A 159 -17.65 -13.48 -7.16
N TRP A 160 -18.05 -13.64 -5.89
CA TRP A 160 -17.33 -14.45 -4.91
C TRP A 160 -16.98 -15.84 -5.40
N LYS A 161 -17.92 -16.51 -6.06
CA LYS A 161 -17.69 -17.86 -6.63
C LYS A 161 -16.56 -17.91 -7.68
N TYR A 162 -16.19 -16.76 -8.24
CA TYR A 162 -15.10 -16.63 -9.22
C TYR A 162 -13.87 -15.94 -8.63
N PHE A 163 -13.92 -15.48 -7.39
CA PHE A 163 -12.84 -14.71 -6.75
C PHE A 163 -11.50 -15.46 -6.79
N ARG A 164 -11.55 -16.80 -6.70
CA ARG A 164 -10.34 -17.61 -6.82
C ARG A 164 -9.53 -17.30 -8.10
N LYS A 165 -10.17 -17.00 -9.22
CA LYS A 165 -9.47 -16.66 -10.47
C LYS A 165 -8.65 -15.37 -10.32
N LEU A 166 -9.20 -14.36 -9.63
CA LEU A 166 -8.47 -13.14 -9.33
C LEU A 166 -7.34 -13.41 -8.33
N ALA A 167 -7.59 -14.19 -7.30
CA ALA A 167 -6.58 -14.55 -6.30
C ALA A 167 -5.41 -15.34 -6.92
N ASP A 168 -5.67 -16.33 -7.79
CA ASP A 168 -4.64 -17.09 -8.49
C ASP A 168 -3.81 -16.20 -9.43
N HIS A 169 -4.46 -15.29 -10.16
CA HIS A 169 -3.76 -14.28 -10.97
C HIS A 169 -2.87 -13.40 -10.11
N THR A 170 -3.41 -12.84 -9.01
CA THR A 170 -2.65 -11.99 -8.08
C THR A 170 -1.47 -12.74 -7.48
N ARG A 171 -1.65 -13.99 -7.09
CA ARG A 171 -0.57 -14.85 -6.59
C ARG A 171 0.56 -15.02 -7.61
N LEU A 172 0.21 -15.27 -8.87
CA LEU A 172 1.20 -15.43 -9.94
C LEU A 172 1.97 -14.13 -10.16
N VAL A 173 1.29 -13.00 -10.28
CA VAL A 173 1.90 -11.69 -10.48
C VAL A 173 2.79 -11.31 -9.29
N SER A 174 2.32 -11.55 -8.06
CA SER A 174 3.10 -11.34 -6.84
C SER A 174 4.37 -12.20 -6.81
N PHE A 175 4.26 -13.46 -7.21
CA PHE A 175 5.42 -14.34 -7.30
C PHE A 175 6.43 -13.83 -8.33
N MET A 176 5.97 -13.45 -9.52
CA MET A 176 6.85 -12.91 -10.58
C MET A 176 7.53 -11.62 -10.13
N GLY A 177 6.80 -10.70 -9.49
CA GLY A 177 7.33 -9.42 -9.01
C GLY A 177 8.33 -9.53 -7.85
N ARG A 178 8.54 -10.73 -7.31
CA ARG A 178 9.55 -11.01 -6.28
C ARG A 178 10.82 -11.65 -6.83
N GLN A 179 10.85 -11.93 -8.13
CA GLN A 179 12.00 -12.58 -8.75
C GLN A 179 12.92 -11.54 -9.38
N GLY A 180 14.23 -11.84 -9.33
CA GLY A 180 15.25 -10.98 -9.94
C GLY A 180 15.56 -9.72 -9.12
N GLU A 181 16.32 -8.84 -9.73
CA GLU A 181 16.75 -7.57 -9.16
C GLU A 181 16.19 -6.41 -9.99
N HIS A 182 15.82 -5.32 -9.31
CA HIS A 182 15.38 -4.12 -9.99
C HIS A 182 16.58 -3.41 -10.62
N VAL A 183 16.57 -3.31 -11.94
CA VAL A 183 17.58 -2.55 -12.69
C VAL A 183 16.99 -1.21 -13.06
N ALA A 184 17.65 -0.15 -12.66
CA ALA A 184 17.32 1.22 -13.05
C ALA A 184 18.56 1.87 -13.64
N ASP A 185 18.48 2.24 -14.92
CA ASP A 185 19.48 3.08 -15.55
C ASP A 185 19.31 4.53 -15.05
N VAL A 186 20.39 5.15 -14.64
CA VAL A 186 20.43 6.53 -14.11
C VAL A 186 20.73 7.50 -15.22
#